data_b0415bf730b22e020fbc273f874187e9
#
_entry.id   b0415bf730b22e020fbc273f874187e9
#
_cell.length_a   1.000
_cell.length_b   1.000
_cell.length_c   1.000
_cell.angle_alpha   90.00
_cell.angle_beta   90.00
_cell.angle_gamma   90.00
#
_symmetry.space_group_name_H-M   'P 1'
#
loop_
_entity.id
_entity.type
_entity.pdbx_description
1 polymer ?
#
loop_
_entity_poly.entity_id
_entity_poly.type
_entity_poly.pdbx_seq_one_letter_code
_entity_poly.pdbx_strand_id
1 'polypeptide(L)'
;EGDTVIVRRAGDVIPEIVRVIAERRPAGAVPWTMPTHCPVCGSELVREEGAAAWRCSGGLSCPAQRKEAVRHFASRRAMDIEGLGDRQAEALVEFGFVRSPADLYALTVEDLVRMKAALDAGTAADLVQAVADSKGALALDAEGTERLADERTRWRDAGFLRAHLSVDTSGKLATRWAENLVAGIEASKRTTLPRFLFALGIPHLGETTAKALAQWLGSLQFVRSTPAELLQALPDIGGEVARSIATFFEQPGNARVVDALLAAGIRFTDEGPPSAALRERLDLAHLLRMLPVEKLGDRSAERLAGTYGSLDALLRANPSGWTGAGASAAGAENLAAYLADPEARAHLEALEAARQRLLAAAPEQAEAVTGPLEGRTVVLTGSLSSMTRDEAGEKLQALGAKVAGSVSKKTHLVVAGEAAGSKLAKATELGIEVWDEEQLLAFLAAHGAGA
;
A
#
# COMPACT_ATOMS: atom_id res chain seq x y z
N GLU A 1 37.13 0.70 3.35
CA GLU A 1 37.50 -0.59 2.75
C GLU A 1 38.99 -0.87 2.91
N GLY A 2 39.44 -2.15 2.95
CA GLY A 2 40.82 -2.55 3.08
C GLY A 2 41.35 -2.66 4.51
N ASP A 3 40.62 -2.27 5.53
CA ASP A 3 41.04 -2.42 6.92
C ASP A 3 41.21 -3.89 7.30
N THR A 4 42.26 -4.19 8.08
CA THR A 4 42.39 -5.50 8.76
C THR A 4 41.62 -5.47 10.06
N VAL A 5 40.70 -6.46 10.25
CA VAL A 5 39.82 -6.50 11.41
C VAL A 5 39.96 -7.78 12.18
N ILE A 6 39.69 -7.73 13.49
CA ILE A 6 39.51 -8.92 14.33
C ILE A 6 38.04 -9.24 14.38
N VAL A 7 37.68 -10.45 13.96
CA VAL A 7 36.31 -10.95 13.94
C VAL A 7 36.15 -12.00 15.02
N ARG A 8 35.05 -11.95 15.76
CA ARG A 8 34.61 -13.02 16.65
C ARG A 8 33.28 -13.61 16.19
N ARG A 9 33.00 -14.80 16.63
CA ARG A 9 31.69 -15.43 16.48
C ARG A 9 30.76 -14.90 17.59
N ALA A 10 29.70 -14.20 17.21
CA ALA A 10 28.68 -13.76 18.14
C ALA A 10 27.51 -14.75 18.07
N GLY A 11 27.12 -15.32 19.20
CA GLY A 11 26.16 -16.44 19.23
C GLY A 11 26.67 -17.66 18.44
N ASP A 12 25.71 -18.39 17.85
CA ASP A 12 26.10 -19.65 17.15
C ASP A 12 26.66 -19.45 15.74
N VAL A 13 26.38 -18.36 15.04
CA VAL A 13 26.70 -18.24 13.62
C VAL A 13 27.18 -16.87 13.12
N ILE A 14 26.85 -15.76 13.80
CA ILE A 14 27.02 -14.42 13.24
C ILE A 14 28.45 -13.87 13.47
N PRO A 15 29.23 -13.53 12.42
CA PRO A 15 30.52 -12.88 12.58
C PRO A 15 30.34 -11.43 13.03
N GLU A 16 31.03 -11.04 14.09
CA GLU A 16 31.05 -9.68 14.63
C GLU A 16 32.48 -9.10 14.59
N ILE A 17 32.62 -7.90 14.05
CA ILE A 17 33.89 -7.17 14.09
C ILE A 17 34.12 -6.63 15.48
N VAL A 18 35.17 -7.13 16.15
CA VAL A 18 35.51 -6.70 17.51
C VAL A 18 36.27 -5.39 17.50
N ARG A 19 37.27 -5.28 16.61
CA ARG A 19 38.07 -4.08 16.43
C ARG A 19 38.85 -4.08 15.10
N VAL A 20 39.26 -2.90 14.67
CA VAL A 20 40.18 -2.68 13.55
C VAL A 20 41.63 -2.72 14.07
N ILE A 21 42.53 -3.30 13.33
CA ILE A 21 44.00 -3.23 13.57
C ILE A 21 44.52 -2.00 12.83
N ALA A 22 44.57 -0.88 13.53
CA ALA A 22 44.91 0.42 12.92
C ALA A 22 46.32 0.44 12.28
N GLU A 23 47.24 -0.32 12.85
CA GLU A 23 48.64 -0.43 12.35
C GLU A 23 48.75 -1.14 11.00
N ARG A 24 47.68 -1.86 10.60
CA ARG A 24 47.60 -2.54 9.29
C ARG A 24 46.68 -1.86 8.32
N ARG A 25 46.20 -0.66 8.63
CA ARG A 25 45.36 0.12 7.72
C ARG A 25 46.16 0.56 6.50
N PRO A 26 45.65 0.30 5.29
CA PRO A 26 46.31 0.76 4.07
C PRO A 26 46.44 2.28 4.02
N ALA A 27 47.58 2.78 3.51
CA ALA A 27 47.74 4.19 3.22
C ALA A 27 46.66 4.61 2.19
N GLY A 28 45.88 5.64 2.51
CA GLY A 28 44.80 6.11 1.64
C GLY A 28 43.43 5.44 1.87
N ALA A 29 43.26 4.60 2.92
CA ALA A 29 41.96 4.11 3.32
C ALA A 29 41.02 5.27 3.70
N VAL A 30 39.89 5.37 3.04
CA VAL A 30 38.83 6.36 3.33
C VAL A 30 37.69 5.72 4.10
N PRO A 31 37.04 6.46 5.02
CA PRO A 31 35.86 5.99 5.67
C PRO A 31 34.77 5.69 4.64
N TRP A 32 34.11 4.54 4.79
CA TRP A 32 32.95 4.23 3.97
C TRP A 32 31.76 5.11 4.41
N THR A 33 31.06 5.66 3.44
CA THR A 33 29.82 6.41 3.66
C THR A 33 28.68 5.71 2.94
N MET A 34 27.51 5.66 3.62
CA MET A 34 26.32 5.09 2.99
C MET A 34 25.91 5.95 1.79
N PRO A 35 25.69 5.37 0.61
CA PRO A 35 25.11 6.10 -0.51
C PRO A 35 23.77 6.72 -0.12
N THR A 36 23.46 7.87 -0.69
CA THR A 36 22.14 8.50 -0.53
C THR A 36 21.11 8.00 -1.54
N HIS A 37 21.60 7.39 -2.61
CA HIS A 37 20.77 6.86 -3.69
C HIS A 37 21.09 5.40 -3.97
N CYS A 38 20.05 4.66 -4.39
CA CYS A 38 20.18 3.25 -4.74
C CYS A 38 21.12 3.07 -5.94
N PRO A 39 22.17 2.22 -5.84
CA PRO A 39 23.11 2.01 -6.94
C PRO A 39 22.49 1.31 -8.14
N VAL A 40 21.30 0.71 -7.99
CA VAL A 40 20.62 -0.05 -9.05
C VAL A 40 19.62 0.80 -9.82
N CYS A 41 18.81 1.62 -9.13
CA CYS A 41 17.73 2.37 -9.77
C CYS A 41 17.83 3.90 -9.63
N GLY A 42 18.79 4.40 -8.84
CA GLY A 42 18.95 5.84 -8.59
C GLY A 42 17.91 6.47 -7.66
N SER A 43 16.93 5.70 -7.16
CA SER A 43 15.96 6.22 -6.19
C SER A 43 16.63 6.49 -4.84
N GLU A 44 16.07 7.40 -4.08
CA GLU A 44 16.56 7.74 -2.74
C GLU A 44 16.60 6.52 -1.82
N LEU A 45 17.64 6.46 -0.97
CA LEU A 45 17.74 5.51 0.12
C LEU A 45 17.21 6.17 1.39
N VAL A 46 16.19 5.59 1.98
CA VAL A 46 15.57 6.06 3.21
C VAL A 46 15.92 5.14 4.39
N ARG A 47 16.11 5.73 5.55
CA ARG A 47 16.28 5.00 6.80
C ARG A 47 15.29 5.54 7.82
N GLU A 48 14.46 4.66 8.33
CA GLU A 48 13.52 4.98 9.39
C GLU A 48 14.25 5.34 10.68
N GLU A 49 13.67 6.22 11.46
CA GLU A 49 14.23 6.61 12.75
C GLU A 49 14.33 5.38 13.67
N GLY A 50 15.52 5.14 14.21
CA GLY A 50 15.79 3.94 15.02
C GLY A 50 16.06 2.65 14.24
N ALA A 51 15.85 2.61 12.92
CA ALA A 51 16.17 1.43 12.11
C ALA A 51 17.67 1.36 11.77
N ALA A 52 18.19 0.13 11.74
CA ALA A 52 19.58 -0.12 11.33
C ALA A 52 19.74 -0.14 9.79
N ALA A 53 18.70 -0.55 9.06
CA ALA A 53 18.75 -0.81 7.64
C ALA A 53 18.29 0.39 6.80
N TRP A 54 19.04 0.70 5.75
CA TRP A 54 18.64 1.60 4.68
C TRP A 54 17.84 0.84 3.63
N ARG A 55 16.80 1.45 3.09
CA ARG A 55 15.91 0.85 2.09
C ARG A 55 15.79 1.75 0.88
N CYS A 56 15.73 1.13 -0.29
CA CYS A 56 15.49 1.86 -1.54
C CYS A 56 13.99 2.19 -1.66
N SER A 57 13.67 3.46 -1.86
CA SER A 57 12.30 3.94 -2.07
C SER A 57 11.73 3.62 -3.46
N GLY A 58 12.55 3.08 -4.37
CA GLY A 58 12.16 2.76 -5.74
C GLY A 58 11.13 1.63 -5.91
N GLY A 59 10.84 0.86 -4.86
CA GLY A 59 9.75 -0.11 -4.77
C GLY A 59 9.48 -0.88 -6.07
N LEU A 60 8.35 -0.60 -6.71
CA LEU A 60 7.89 -1.25 -7.94
C LEU A 60 8.83 -1.06 -9.15
N SER A 61 9.57 0.03 -9.19
CA SER A 61 10.43 0.38 -10.31
C SER A 61 11.86 -0.12 -10.16
N CYS A 62 12.28 -0.48 -8.93
CA CYS A 62 13.64 -0.93 -8.67
C CYS A 62 13.88 -2.36 -9.19
N PRO A 63 14.83 -2.55 -10.13
CA PRO A 63 15.14 -3.88 -10.65
C PRO A 63 15.52 -4.91 -9.57
N ALA A 64 16.21 -4.50 -8.49
CA ALA A 64 16.58 -5.38 -7.40
C ALA A 64 15.37 -5.87 -6.56
N GLN A 65 14.27 -5.11 -6.55
CA GLN A 65 13.05 -5.45 -5.81
C GLN A 65 11.96 -6.08 -6.70
N ARG A 66 12.19 -6.12 -8.00
CA ARG A 66 11.20 -6.49 -9.02
C ARG A 66 10.54 -7.85 -8.80
N LYS A 67 11.33 -8.89 -8.51
CA LYS A 67 10.79 -10.23 -8.29
C LYS A 67 9.77 -10.24 -7.16
N GLU A 68 10.17 -9.67 -6.03
CA GLU A 68 9.31 -9.60 -4.84
C GLU A 68 8.09 -8.71 -5.10
N ALA A 69 8.25 -7.59 -5.79
CA ALA A 69 7.15 -6.70 -6.14
C ALA A 69 6.10 -7.41 -7.03
N VAL A 70 6.53 -8.15 -8.06
CA VAL A 70 5.62 -8.89 -8.95
C VAL A 70 4.95 -10.05 -8.20
N ARG A 71 5.70 -10.80 -7.37
CA ARG A 71 5.17 -11.89 -6.56
C ARG A 71 4.14 -11.39 -5.55
N HIS A 72 4.46 -10.31 -4.82
CA HIS A 72 3.54 -9.69 -3.87
C HIS A 72 2.28 -9.19 -4.57
N PHE A 73 2.44 -8.45 -5.68
CA PHE A 73 1.34 -7.90 -6.45
C PHE A 73 0.35 -8.98 -6.92
N ALA A 74 0.85 -10.13 -7.39
CA ALA A 74 0.03 -11.22 -7.88
C ALA A 74 -0.61 -12.07 -6.76
N SER A 75 -0.15 -11.93 -5.52
CA SER A 75 -0.55 -12.78 -4.39
C SER A 75 -2.06 -12.73 -4.10
N ARG A 76 -2.58 -13.78 -3.44
CA ARG A 76 -3.99 -13.94 -3.10
C ARG A 76 -4.57 -12.76 -2.29
N ARG A 77 -3.78 -12.16 -1.41
CA ARG A 77 -4.20 -11.00 -0.59
C ARG A 77 -4.16 -9.68 -1.34
N ALA A 78 -3.39 -9.63 -2.43
CA ALA A 78 -3.24 -8.47 -3.31
C ALA A 78 -4.20 -8.57 -4.50
N MET A 79 -3.69 -8.64 -5.73
CA MET A 79 -4.53 -8.68 -6.93
C MET A 79 -5.14 -10.06 -7.23
N ASP A 80 -4.72 -11.11 -6.51
CA ASP A 80 -5.26 -12.47 -6.61
C ASP A 80 -5.26 -13.01 -8.04
N ILE A 81 -4.10 -12.96 -8.67
CA ILE A 81 -3.95 -13.47 -10.03
C ILE A 81 -3.88 -14.99 -9.97
N GLU A 82 -5.02 -15.64 -10.18
CA GLU A 82 -5.14 -17.08 -10.13
C GLU A 82 -4.25 -17.75 -11.17
N GLY A 83 -3.51 -18.77 -10.74
CA GLY A 83 -2.60 -19.54 -11.60
C GLY A 83 -1.19 -18.95 -11.71
N LEU A 84 -0.91 -17.75 -11.20
CA LEU A 84 0.43 -17.18 -11.16
C LEU A 84 1.14 -17.53 -9.83
N GLY A 85 1.77 -18.68 -9.78
CA GLY A 85 2.57 -19.09 -8.62
C GLY A 85 3.95 -18.41 -8.57
N ASP A 86 4.61 -18.47 -7.41
CA ASP A 86 5.91 -17.83 -7.15
C ASP A 86 6.97 -18.17 -8.21
N ARG A 87 7.12 -19.45 -8.56
CA ARG A 87 8.10 -19.91 -9.56
C ARG A 87 7.86 -19.32 -10.95
N GLN A 88 6.60 -19.13 -11.33
CA GLN A 88 6.25 -18.54 -12.62
C GLN A 88 6.48 -17.02 -12.61
N ALA A 89 6.10 -16.33 -11.50
CA ALA A 89 6.35 -14.91 -11.33
C ALA A 89 7.86 -14.60 -11.38
N GLU A 90 8.68 -15.40 -10.71
CA GLU A 90 10.14 -15.29 -10.77
C GLU A 90 10.67 -15.49 -12.18
N ALA A 91 10.24 -16.57 -12.88
CA ALA A 91 10.66 -16.87 -14.24
C ALA A 91 10.26 -15.74 -15.23
N LEU A 92 9.06 -15.17 -15.12
CA LEU A 92 8.64 -14.05 -15.95
C LEU A 92 9.56 -12.84 -15.79
N VAL A 93 10.02 -12.57 -14.57
CA VAL A 93 10.98 -11.48 -14.30
C VAL A 93 12.37 -11.84 -14.81
N GLU A 94 12.88 -13.01 -14.48
CA GLU A 94 14.23 -13.48 -14.84
C GLU A 94 14.44 -13.53 -16.35
N PHE A 95 13.44 -14.05 -17.08
CA PHE A 95 13.50 -14.09 -18.54
C PHE A 95 13.11 -12.76 -19.21
N GLY A 96 12.85 -11.70 -18.39
CA GLY A 96 12.59 -10.36 -18.87
C GLY A 96 11.27 -10.17 -19.61
N PHE A 97 10.29 -11.07 -19.42
CA PHE A 97 8.92 -10.86 -19.90
C PHE A 97 8.22 -9.77 -19.11
N VAL A 98 8.53 -9.64 -17.81
CA VAL A 98 7.93 -8.69 -16.87
C VAL A 98 9.02 -7.86 -16.22
N ARG A 99 8.92 -6.54 -16.32
CA ARG A 99 9.82 -5.56 -15.71
C ARG A 99 9.15 -4.78 -14.57
N SER A 100 7.83 -4.80 -14.52
CA SER A 100 7.00 -4.21 -13.48
C SER A 100 5.69 -4.98 -13.38
N PRO A 101 4.92 -4.83 -12.30
CA PRO A 101 3.58 -5.44 -12.21
C PRO A 101 2.65 -5.07 -13.36
N ALA A 102 2.83 -3.89 -13.99
CA ALA A 102 2.00 -3.46 -15.12
C ALA A 102 2.17 -4.36 -16.36
N ASP A 103 3.37 -4.92 -16.57
CA ASP A 103 3.65 -5.77 -17.71
C ASP A 103 2.91 -7.12 -17.65
N LEU A 104 2.44 -7.53 -16.47
CA LEU A 104 1.60 -8.73 -16.34
C LEU A 104 0.36 -8.65 -17.23
N TYR A 105 -0.23 -7.45 -17.35
CA TYR A 105 -1.44 -7.20 -18.13
C TYR A 105 -1.25 -7.13 -19.66
N ALA A 106 0.00 -7.17 -20.10
CA ALA A 106 0.38 -7.25 -21.51
C ALA A 106 0.78 -8.67 -21.94
N LEU A 107 0.85 -9.63 -21.00
CA LEU A 107 1.24 -11.01 -21.30
C LEU A 107 0.23 -11.71 -22.19
N THR A 108 0.75 -12.40 -23.20
CA THR A 108 -0.03 -13.26 -24.09
C THR A 108 0.15 -14.73 -23.72
N VAL A 109 -0.76 -15.58 -24.22
CA VAL A 109 -0.62 -17.05 -24.13
C VAL A 109 0.74 -17.50 -24.69
N GLU A 110 1.17 -16.89 -25.80
CA GLU A 110 2.44 -17.20 -26.45
C GLU A 110 3.65 -16.89 -25.56
N ASP A 111 3.64 -15.74 -24.85
CA ASP A 111 4.70 -15.38 -23.92
C ASP A 111 4.81 -16.37 -22.76
N LEU A 112 3.67 -16.79 -22.20
CA LEU A 112 3.62 -17.76 -21.12
C LEU A 112 4.12 -19.15 -21.59
N VAL A 113 3.72 -19.58 -22.76
CA VAL A 113 4.18 -20.84 -23.37
C VAL A 113 5.69 -20.82 -23.58
N ARG A 114 6.25 -19.72 -24.07
CA ARG A 114 7.69 -19.54 -24.25
C ARG A 114 8.43 -19.53 -22.92
N MET A 115 7.92 -18.78 -21.95
CA MET A 115 8.49 -18.72 -20.60
C MET A 115 8.55 -20.14 -19.99
N LYS A 116 7.45 -20.91 -20.09
CA LYS A 116 7.41 -22.26 -19.54
C LYS A 116 8.40 -23.19 -20.25
N ALA A 117 8.48 -23.12 -21.58
CA ALA A 117 9.44 -23.93 -22.33
C ALA A 117 10.89 -23.62 -21.94
N ALA A 118 11.23 -22.33 -21.78
CA ALA A 118 12.54 -21.91 -21.30
C ALA A 118 12.83 -22.40 -19.88
N LEU A 119 11.82 -22.35 -19.00
CA LEU A 119 11.93 -22.85 -17.63
C LEU A 119 12.14 -24.37 -17.58
N ASP A 120 11.39 -25.13 -18.37
CA ASP A 120 11.45 -26.59 -18.41
C ASP A 120 12.74 -27.09 -19.13
N ALA A 121 13.27 -26.30 -20.06
CA ALA A 121 14.56 -26.57 -20.73
C ALA A 121 15.78 -26.40 -19.82
N GLY A 122 15.62 -25.79 -18.65
CA GLY A 122 16.72 -25.49 -17.73
C GLY A 122 17.69 -24.40 -18.25
N THR A 123 17.38 -23.76 -19.38
CA THR A 123 18.18 -22.66 -19.96
C THR A 123 18.26 -21.44 -19.05
N ALA A 124 17.40 -21.41 -18.04
CA ALA A 124 17.36 -20.37 -17.02
C ALA A 124 18.61 -20.34 -16.13
N ALA A 125 19.19 -21.49 -15.80
CA ALA A 125 20.28 -21.54 -14.83
C ALA A 125 21.52 -20.76 -15.32
N ASP A 126 21.84 -20.89 -16.60
CA ASP A 126 23.00 -20.21 -17.19
C ASP A 126 22.76 -18.72 -17.39
N LEU A 127 21.54 -18.32 -17.75
CA LEU A 127 21.14 -16.90 -17.87
C LEU A 127 21.01 -16.23 -16.51
N VAL A 128 20.42 -16.91 -15.51
CA VAL A 128 20.33 -16.40 -14.14
C VAL A 128 21.71 -16.28 -13.52
N GLN A 129 22.61 -17.22 -13.78
CA GLN A 129 23.97 -17.16 -13.29
C GLN A 129 24.75 -16.01 -13.95
N ALA A 130 24.59 -15.78 -15.26
CA ALA A 130 25.20 -14.64 -15.95
C ALA A 130 24.66 -13.30 -15.46
N VAL A 131 23.38 -13.23 -15.06
CA VAL A 131 22.75 -12.04 -14.43
C VAL A 131 23.22 -11.89 -12.98
N ALA A 132 23.41 -12.98 -12.22
CA ALA A 132 23.89 -12.95 -10.85
C ALA A 132 25.37 -12.55 -10.78
N ASP A 133 26.19 -13.02 -11.72
CA ASP A 133 27.61 -12.69 -11.83
C ASP A 133 27.86 -11.22 -12.22
N SER A 134 26.89 -10.54 -12.80
CA SER A 134 26.94 -9.10 -13.11
C SER A 134 26.74 -8.18 -11.90
N LYS A 135 27.05 -8.63 -10.69
CA LYS A 135 27.04 -7.85 -9.42
C LYS A 135 25.69 -7.21 -9.05
N GLY A 136 24.58 -7.90 -9.33
CA GLY A 136 23.25 -7.42 -8.95
C GLY A 136 22.74 -6.25 -9.80
N ALA A 137 23.50 -5.79 -10.77
CA ALA A 137 23.02 -4.87 -11.79
C ALA A 137 22.16 -5.66 -12.78
N LEU A 138 20.86 -5.52 -12.71
CA LEU A 138 19.90 -6.05 -13.70
C LEU A 138 19.92 -5.29 -15.04
N ALA A 139 20.97 -4.53 -15.30
CA ALA A 139 21.35 -4.11 -16.62
C ALA A 139 22.29 -5.20 -17.15
N LEU A 140 21.75 -6.11 -17.94
CA LEU A 140 22.58 -6.94 -18.81
C LEU A 140 23.50 -5.98 -19.56
N ASP A 141 24.79 -6.28 -19.57
CA ASP A 141 25.70 -5.64 -20.53
C ASP A 141 25.25 -5.89 -21.97
N ALA A 142 25.90 -5.29 -22.93
CA ALA A 142 25.52 -5.44 -24.34
C ALA A 142 25.53 -6.92 -24.76
N GLU A 143 26.49 -7.72 -24.31
CA GLU A 143 26.61 -9.14 -24.63
C GLU A 143 25.48 -9.96 -23.99
N GLY A 144 25.14 -9.72 -22.72
CA GLY A 144 24.03 -10.39 -22.06
C GLY A 144 22.67 -10.01 -22.66
N THR A 145 22.52 -8.76 -23.14
CA THR A 145 21.32 -8.31 -23.84
C THR A 145 21.16 -9.01 -25.18
N GLU A 146 22.23 -9.17 -25.94
CA GLU A 146 22.26 -9.86 -27.22
C GLU A 146 21.97 -11.36 -27.03
N ARG A 147 22.63 -12.00 -26.07
CA ARG A 147 22.36 -13.41 -25.71
C ARG A 147 20.89 -13.65 -25.31
N LEU A 148 20.28 -12.77 -24.53
CA LEU A 148 18.87 -12.88 -24.19
C LEU A 148 17.97 -12.70 -25.41
N ALA A 149 18.33 -11.83 -26.36
CA ALA A 149 17.58 -11.63 -27.60
C ALA A 149 17.66 -12.90 -28.48
N ASP A 150 18.84 -13.51 -28.59
CA ASP A 150 19.05 -14.76 -29.31
C ASP A 150 18.26 -15.92 -28.72
N GLU A 151 18.31 -16.10 -27.39
CA GLU A 151 17.51 -17.12 -26.69
C GLU A 151 16.01 -16.88 -26.86
N ARG A 152 15.54 -15.64 -26.78
CA ARG A 152 14.12 -15.31 -27.05
C ARG A 152 13.70 -15.66 -28.48
N THR A 153 14.61 -15.53 -29.43
CA THR A 153 14.36 -15.97 -30.83
C THR A 153 14.26 -17.47 -30.91
N ARG A 154 15.17 -18.21 -30.22
CA ARG A 154 15.15 -19.66 -30.10
C ARG A 154 13.86 -20.17 -29.45
N TRP A 155 13.36 -19.51 -28.41
CA TRP A 155 12.11 -19.89 -27.73
C TRP A 155 10.86 -19.71 -28.60
N ARG A 156 10.97 -19.07 -29.76
CA ARG A 156 9.91 -18.99 -30.77
C ARG A 156 9.89 -20.19 -31.72
N ASP A 157 10.95 -20.97 -31.72
CA ASP A 157 11.03 -22.13 -32.60
C ASP A 157 10.04 -23.21 -32.18
N ALA A 158 9.23 -23.68 -33.15
CA ALA A 158 8.19 -24.68 -32.88
C ALA A 158 8.77 -26.06 -32.44
N GLY A 159 9.98 -26.40 -32.90
CA GLY A 159 10.69 -27.61 -32.49
C GLY A 159 11.13 -27.51 -31.03
N PHE A 160 11.69 -26.36 -30.63
CA PHE A 160 12.06 -26.08 -29.25
C PHE A 160 10.83 -26.20 -28.32
N LEU A 161 9.72 -25.55 -28.66
CA LEU A 161 8.50 -25.61 -27.87
C LEU A 161 7.96 -27.04 -27.70
N ARG A 162 7.95 -27.80 -28.77
CA ARG A 162 7.49 -29.21 -28.75
C ARG A 162 8.41 -30.14 -27.99
N ALA A 163 9.70 -29.83 -27.94
CA ALA A 163 10.68 -30.64 -27.18
C ALA A 163 10.53 -30.47 -25.65
N HIS A 164 10.06 -29.30 -25.18
CA HIS A 164 10.04 -28.95 -23.77
C HIS A 164 8.64 -28.80 -23.17
N LEU A 165 7.59 -28.88 -23.98
CA LEU A 165 6.21 -28.74 -23.51
C LEU A 165 5.38 -29.98 -23.82
N SER A 166 4.40 -30.24 -22.97
CA SER A 166 3.43 -31.31 -23.21
C SER A 166 2.58 -31.02 -24.43
N VAL A 167 2.32 -32.04 -25.22
CA VAL A 167 1.36 -32.01 -26.31
C VAL A 167 0.09 -32.78 -25.92
N ASP A 168 -1.04 -32.35 -26.44
CA ASP A 168 -2.30 -33.07 -26.27
C ASP A 168 -2.40 -34.30 -27.19
N THR A 169 -3.48 -35.03 -27.07
CA THR A 169 -3.73 -36.25 -27.88
C THR A 169 -3.81 -35.96 -29.38
N SER A 170 -3.96 -34.73 -29.82
CA SER A 170 -3.94 -34.28 -31.22
C SER A 170 -2.57 -33.81 -31.70
N GLY A 171 -1.55 -33.86 -30.85
CA GLY A 171 -0.20 -33.34 -31.13
C GLY A 171 -0.06 -31.82 -31.06
N LYS A 172 -1.05 -31.11 -30.50
CA LYS A 172 -0.98 -29.68 -30.25
C LYS A 172 -0.38 -29.41 -28.87
N LEU A 173 0.30 -28.27 -28.71
CA LEU A 173 0.81 -27.82 -27.42
C LEU A 173 -0.34 -27.61 -26.43
N ALA A 174 -0.15 -28.11 -25.20
CA ALA A 174 -1.12 -27.95 -24.12
C ALA A 174 -1.05 -26.51 -23.57
N THR A 175 -1.93 -25.63 -24.05
CA THR A 175 -1.94 -24.18 -23.74
C THR A 175 -2.98 -23.77 -22.71
N ARG A 176 -3.90 -24.67 -22.33
CA ARG A 176 -5.05 -24.33 -21.46
C ARG A 176 -4.66 -23.68 -20.13
N TRP A 177 -3.54 -24.08 -19.56
CA TRP A 177 -3.03 -23.44 -18.34
C TRP A 177 -2.65 -21.97 -18.57
N ALA A 178 -2.02 -21.65 -19.72
CA ALA A 178 -1.66 -20.28 -20.09
C ALA A 178 -2.90 -19.45 -20.42
N GLU A 179 -3.88 -20.03 -21.07
CA GLU A 179 -5.19 -19.40 -21.35
C GLU A 179 -5.91 -19.07 -20.04
N ASN A 180 -5.93 -20.00 -19.08
CA ASN A 180 -6.51 -19.76 -17.75
C ASN A 180 -5.75 -18.66 -17.00
N LEU A 181 -4.42 -18.64 -17.07
CA LEU A 181 -3.62 -17.61 -16.41
C LEU A 181 -3.88 -16.22 -17.05
N VAL A 182 -3.95 -16.10 -18.36
CA VAL A 182 -4.32 -14.85 -19.02
C VAL A 182 -5.72 -14.41 -18.61
N ALA A 183 -6.68 -15.35 -18.53
CA ALA A 183 -8.02 -15.04 -18.03
C ALA A 183 -8.02 -14.59 -16.57
N GLY A 184 -7.22 -15.19 -15.71
CA GLY A 184 -7.02 -14.78 -14.31
C GLY A 184 -6.42 -13.37 -14.21
N ILE A 185 -5.42 -13.05 -15.03
CA ILE A 185 -4.83 -11.71 -15.13
C ILE A 185 -5.90 -10.70 -15.56
N GLU A 186 -6.70 -11.02 -16.57
CA GLU A 186 -7.77 -10.13 -17.05
C GLU A 186 -8.86 -9.92 -15.99
N ALA A 187 -9.25 -10.98 -15.29
CA ALA A 187 -10.24 -10.90 -14.20
C ALA A 187 -9.75 -10.01 -13.05
N SER A 188 -8.45 -10.03 -12.74
CA SER A 188 -7.86 -9.22 -11.66
C SER A 188 -7.90 -7.70 -11.92
N LYS A 189 -8.22 -7.25 -13.14
CA LYS A 189 -8.40 -5.83 -13.45
C LYS A 189 -9.59 -5.21 -12.70
N ARG A 190 -10.55 -6.00 -12.27
CA ARG A 190 -11.66 -5.55 -11.42
C ARG A 190 -11.33 -5.88 -9.97
N THR A 191 -10.97 -4.88 -9.22
CA THR A 191 -10.51 -5.02 -7.83
C THR A 191 -11.11 -3.93 -6.94
N THR A 192 -10.83 -3.97 -5.65
CA THR A 192 -11.14 -2.89 -4.72
C THR A 192 -9.93 -1.99 -4.49
N LEU A 193 -10.16 -0.74 -4.13
CA LEU A 193 -9.08 0.20 -3.82
C LEU A 193 -8.16 -0.31 -2.68
N PRO A 194 -8.67 -0.88 -1.56
CA PRO A 194 -7.82 -1.45 -0.52
C PRO A 194 -6.89 -2.56 -1.02
N ARG A 195 -7.41 -3.47 -1.84
CA ARG A 195 -6.59 -4.57 -2.40
C ARG A 195 -5.49 -4.05 -3.31
N PHE A 196 -5.81 -3.08 -4.14
CA PHE A 196 -4.82 -2.44 -5.01
C PHE A 196 -3.74 -1.70 -4.22
N LEU A 197 -4.12 -0.91 -3.21
CA LEU A 197 -3.17 -0.21 -2.35
C LEU A 197 -2.23 -1.19 -1.65
N PHE A 198 -2.75 -2.29 -1.11
CA PHE A 198 -1.94 -3.35 -0.53
C PHE A 198 -1.03 -4.00 -1.57
N ALA A 199 -1.54 -4.25 -2.79
CA ALA A 199 -0.77 -4.86 -3.88
C ALA A 199 0.43 -4.02 -4.34
N LEU A 200 0.39 -2.69 -4.15
CA LEU A 200 1.52 -1.81 -4.47
C LEU A 200 2.75 -2.07 -3.59
N GLY A 201 2.61 -2.79 -2.47
CA GLY A 201 3.72 -3.14 -1.59
C GLY A 201 4.39 -1.93 -0.93
N ILE A 202 3.63 -0.87 -0.66
CA ILE A 202 4.12 0.32 0.05
C ILE A 202 4.58 -0.10 1.46
N PRO A 203 5.79 0.26 1.89
CA PRO A 203 6.27 -0.09 3.22
C PRO A 203 5.28 0.33 4.32
N HIS A 204 5.11 -0.52 5.33
CA HIS A 204 4.18 -0.31 6.46
C HIS A 204 2.68 -0.23 6.11
N LEU A 205 2.31 -0.32 4.84
CA LEU A 205 0.93 -0.33 4.39
C LEU A 205 0.38 -1.77 4.38
N GLY A 206 -0.17 -2.21 5.49
CA GLY A 206 -0.87 -3.49 5.60
C GLY A 206 -2.31 -3.41 5.09
N GLU A 207 -2.99 -4.55 5.02
CA GLU A 207 -4.39 -4.66 4.56
C GLU A 207 -5.34 -3.75 5.36
N THR A 208 -5.20 -3.71 6.69
CA THR A 208 -6.03 -2.85 7.57
C THR A 208 -5.84 -1.38 7.26
N THR A 209 -4.59 -0.95 7.09
CA THR A 209 -4.28 0.46 6.75
C THR A 209 -4.76 0.81 5.35
N ALA A 210 -4.63 -0.11 4.38
CA ALA A 210 -5.16 0.08 3.03
C ALA A 210 -6.69 0.27 3.03
N LYS A 211 -7.43 -0.53 3.86
CA LYS A 211 -8.87 -0.36 4.07
C LYS A 211 -9.19 1.00 4.69
N ALA A 212 -8.46 1.40 5.73
CA ALA A 212 -8.66 2.71 6.37
C ALA A 212 -8.44 3.86 5.38
N LEU A 213 -7.36 3.84 4.58
CA LEU A 213 -7.10 4.83 3.54
C LEU A 213 -8.24 4.94 2.52
N ALA A 214 -8.72 3.79 2.01
CA ALA A 214 -9.82 3.77 1.07
C ALA A 214 -11.12 4.33 1.68
N GLN A 215 -11.42 3.99 2.93
CA GLN A 215 -12.59 4.50 3.64
C GLN A 215 -12.52 6.01 3.91
N TRP A 216 -11.33 6.54 4.25
CA TRP A 216 -11.16 7.95 4.54
C TRP A 216 -11.07 8.81 3.27
N LEU A 217 -10.32 8.37 2.28
CA LEU A 217 -9.98 9.17 1.09
C LEU A 217 -10.84 8.84 -0.14
N GLY A 218 -11.52 7.70 -0.15
CA GLY A 218 -12.51 7.31 -1.15
C GLY A 218 -11.95 6.93 -2.52
N SER A 219 -10.83 7.49 -2.95
CA SER A 219 -10.27 7.21 -4.28
C SER A 219 -8.74 7.22 -4.30
N LEU A 220 -8.16 6.53 -5.29
CA LEU A 220 -6.72 6.52 -5.51
C LEU A 220 -6.17 7.92 -5.77
N GLN A 221 -6.94 8.78 -6.43
CA GLN A 221 -6.53 10.16 -6.71
C GLN A 221 -6.24 10.92 -5.41
N PHE A 222 -7.10 10.80 -4.41
CA PHE A 222 -6.90 11.46 -3.12
C PHE A 222 -5.77 10.79 -2.33
N VAL A 223 -5.64 9.46 -2.36
CA VAL A 223 -4.51 8.78 -1.71
C VAL A 223 -3.17 9.28 -2.25
N ARG A 224 -3.04 9.41 -3.57
CA ARG A 224 -1.81 9.87 -4.24
C ARG A 224 -1.46 11.34 -4.01
N SER A 225 -2.46 12.17 -3.80
CA SER A 225 -2.29 13.64 -3.75
C SER A 225 -2.35 14.23 -2.35
N THR A 226 -2.56 13.40 -1.32
CA THR A 226 -2.63 13.86 0.06
C THR A 226 -1.25 13.84 0.70
N PRO A 227 -0.74 14.99 1.16
CA PRO A 227 0.54 15.10 1.87
C PRO A 227 0.59 14.24 3.14
N ALA A 228 1.81 13.84 3.53
CA ALA A 228 2.03 12.98 4.70
C ALA A 228 1.42 13.54 5.98
N GLU A 229 1.50 14.86 6.18
CA GLU A 229 0.96 15.54 7.34
C GLU A 229 -0.57 15.37 7.44
N LEU A 230 -1.28 15.50 6.33
CA LEU A 230 -2.74 15.31 6.31
C LEU A 230 -3.13 13.84 6.44
N LEU A 231 -2.32 12.91 5.89
CA LEU A 231 -2.52 11.47 6.10
C LEU A 231 -2.37 11.09 7.57
N GLN A 232 -1.42 11.70 8.28
CA GLN A 232 -1.17 11.45 9.70
C GLN A 232 -2.33 11.88 10.60
N ALA A 233 -3.21 12.78 10.12
CA ALA A 233 -4.43 13.17 10.83
C ALA A 233 -5.50 12.06 10.86
N LEU A 234 -5.37 11.08 9.98
CA LEU A 234 -6.34 9.98 9.87
C LEU A 234 -6.10 8.93 10.95
N PRO A 235 -7.16 8.35 11.54
CA PRO A 235 -7.03 7.25 12.48
C PRO A 235 -6.26 6.07 11.88
N ASP A 236 -5.48 5.41 12.71
CA ASP A 236 -4.67 4.23 12.37
C ASP A 236 -3.55 4.49 11.34
N ILE A 237 -3.27 5.76 11.01
CA ILE A 237 -2.18 6.17 10.12
C ILE A 237 -1.12 6.95 10.91
N GLY A 238 -0.09 6.23 11.36
CA GLY A 238 1.06 6.85 12.04
C GLY A 238 1.95 7.63 11.06
N GLY A 239 2.82 8.50 11.62
CA GLY A 239 3.72 9.34 10.80
C GLY A 239 4.66 8.54 9.90
N GLU A 240 5.07 7.36 10.28
CA GLU A 240 5.91 6.47 9.47
C GLU A 240 5.15 5.95 8.24
N VAL A 241 3.93 5.48 8.44
CA VAL A 241 3.05 5.03 7.35
C VAL A 241 2.72 6.17 6.41
N ALA A 242 2.35 7.34 6.95
CA ALA A 242 2.03 8.53 6.16
C ALA A 242 3.19 8.95 5.26
N ARG A 243 4.42 9.00 5.81
CA ARG A 243 5.64 9.29 5.04
C ARG A 243 5.91 8.24 3.98
N SER A 244 5.76 6.95 4.30
CA SER A 244 5.96 5.86 3.34
C SER A 244 5.02 5.97 2.14
N ILE A 245 3.75 6.33 2.37
CA ILE A 245 2.76 6.53 1.31
C ILE A 245 3.16 7.73 0.43
N ALA A 246 3.43 8.89 1.03
CA ALA A 246 3.81 10.09 0.30
C ALA A 246 5.07 9.86 -0.53
N THR A 247 6.15 9.37 0.09
CA THR A 247 7.42 9.04 -0.60
C THR A 247 7.22 8.06 -1.75
N PHE A 248 6.36 7.06 -1.58
CA PHE A 248 6.09 6.08 -2.63
C PHE A 248 5.51 6.75 -3.89
N PHE A 249 4.52 7.62 -3.73
CA PHE A 249 3.89 8.29 -4.87
C PHE A 249 4.69 9.47 -5.42
N GLU A 250 5.56 10.08 -4.63
CA GLU A 250 6.51 11.11 -5.07
C GLU A 250 7.63 10.54 -5.94
N GLN A 251 7.94 9.23 -5.81
CA GLN A 251 8.95 8.59 -6.65
C GLN A 251 8.44 8.45 -8.09
N PRO A 252 9.09 9.11 -9.08
CA PRO A 252 8.60 9.09 -10.47
C PRO A 252 8.52 7.69 -11.09
N GLY A 253 9.38 6.77 -10.63
CA GLY A 253 9.37 5.38 -11.06
C GLY A 253 8.09 4.65 -10.64
N ASN A 254 7.71 4.76 -9.37
CA ASN A 254 6.50 4.15 -8.82
C ASN A 254 5.24 4.78 -9.45
N ALA A 255 5.21 6.12 -9.56
CA ALA A 255 4.10 6.83 -10.18
C ALA A 255 3.84 6.33 -11.62
N ARG A 256 4.90 6.17 -12.43
CA ARG A 256 4.79 5.60 -13.79
C ARG A 256 4.24 4.18 -13.81
N VAL A 257 4.65 3.33 -12.87
CA VAL A 257 4.11 1.95 -12.79
C VAL A 257 2.64 1.97 -12.42
N VAL A 258 2.23 2.80 -11.47
CA VAL A 258 0.80 2.97 -11.11
C VAL A 258 -0.01 3.49 -12.29
N ASP A 259 0.47 4.49 -13.01
CA ASP A 259 -0.19 5.01 -14.20
C ASP A 259 -0.30 3.96 -15.32
N ALA A 260 0.74 3.13 -15.51
CA ALA A 260 0.72 2.02 -16.45
C ALA A 260 -0.29 0.92 -16.05
N LEU A 261 -0.44 0.62 -14.76
CA LEU A 261 -1.45 -0.30 -14.25
C LEU A 261 -2.87 0.20 -14.54
N LEU A 262 -3.13 1.49 -14.30
CA LEU A 262 -4.41 2.11 -14.64
C LEU A 262 -4.68 2.12 -16.15
N ALA A 263 -3.66 2.42 -16.95
CA ALA A 263 -3.73 2.39 -18.41
C ALA A 263 -3.97 0.97 -18.95
N ALA A 264 -3.47 -0.08 -18.27
CA ALA A 264 -3.73 -1.47 -18.59
C ALA A 264 -5.20 -1.91 -18.33
N GLY A 265 -6.00 -1.06 -17.70
CA GLY A 265 -7.43 -1.26 -17.53
C GLY A 265 -7.86 -1.65 -16.13
N ILE A 266 -7.03 -1.53 -15.10
CA ILE A 266 -7.45 -1.74 -13.71
C ILE A 266 -8.53 -0.72 -13.36
N ARG A 267 -9.61 -1.21 -12.71
CA ARG A 267 -10.76 -0.42 -12.27
C ARG A 267 -11.17 -0.85 -10.88
N PHE A 268 -11.48 0.13 -10.06
CA PHE A 268 -11.92 -0.08 -8.68
C PHE A 268 -13.45 -0.15 -8.63
N THR A 269 -13.96 -1.08 -7.82
CA THR A 269 -15.41 -1.32 -7.68
C THR A 269 -16.01 -0.53 -6.52
N ASP A 270 -15.16 0.11 -5.70
CA ASP A 270 -15.52 0.72 -4.42
C ASP A 270 -15.01 2.16 -4.27
N GLU A 271 -14.56 2.81 -5.35
CA GLU A 271 -14.21 4.23 -5.28
C GLU A 271 -15.44 5.12 -5.08
N GLY A 272 -15.24 6.15 -4.27
CA GLY A 272 -16.26 7.13 -3.95
C GLY A 272 -15.65 8.46 -3.49
N PRO A 273 -16.48 9.37 -2.97
CA PRO A 273 -15.99 10.59 -2.36
C PRO A 273 -15.23 10.30 -1.06
N PRO A 274 -14.38 11.24 -0.60
CA PRO A 274 -13.78 11.16 0.72
C PRO A 274 -14.86 11.15 1.82
N SER A 275 -14.52 10.58 2.98
CA SER A 275 -15.43 10.52 4.13
C SER A 275 -15.86 11.92 4.61
N ALA A 276 -17.14 12.11 4.89
CA ALA A 276 -17.65 13.33 5.51
C ALA A 276 -16.98 13.66 6.85
N ALA A 277 -16.56 12.63 7.59
CA ALA A 277 -15.87 12.78 8.86
C ALA A 277 -14.49 13.44 8.75
N LEU A 278 -13.94 13.60 7.53
CA LEU A 278 -12.73 14.40 7.29
C LEU A 278 -12.90 15.86 7.70
N ARG A 279 -14.11 16.40 7.64
CA ARG A 279 -14.38 17.79 8.04
C ARG A 279 -14.06 18.06 9.51
N GLU A 280 -14.34 17.08 10.37
CA GLU A 280 -14.01 17.15 11.79
C GLU A 280 -12.52 16.88 12.08
N ARG A 281 -11.87 16.08 11.23
CA ARG A 281 -10.47 15.71 11.40
C ARG A 281 -9.48 16.69 10.79
N LEU A 282 -9.86 17.32 9.69
CA LEU A 282 -9.02 18.26 8.95
C LEU A 282 -9.57 19.70 9.09
N ASP A 283 -9.97 20.12 10.29
CA ASP A 283 -10.32 21.51 10.55
C ASP A 283 -9.08 22.42 10.55
N LEU A 284 -9.30 23.74 10.60
CA LEU A 284 -8.20 24.72 10.62
C LEU A 284 -7.35 24.58 11.89
N ALA A 285 -7.96 24.20 13.02
CA ALA A 285 -7.23 24.01 14.26
C ALA A 285 -6.24 22.85 14.12
N HIS A 286 -6.64 21.76 13.44
CA HIS A 286 -5.77 20.64 13.17
C HIS A 286 -4.59 21.03 12.28
N LEU A 287 -4.84 21.78 11.19
CA LEU A 287 -3.77 22.29 10.34
C LEU A 287 -2.75 23.12 11.14
N LEU A 288 -3.22 24.00 12.01
CA LEU A 288 -2.33 24.82 12.85
C LEU A 288 -1.52 23.99 13.87
N ARG A 289 -2.10 22.92 14.41
CA ARG A 289 -1.40 22.00 15.32
C ARG A 289 -0.26 21.23 14.68
N MET A 290 -0.38 20.96 13.37
CA MET A 290 0.66 20.23 12.62
C MET A 290 1.90 21.09 12.32
N LEU A 291 1.80 22.41 12.45
CA LEU A 291 2.92 23.29 12.16
C LEU A 291 4.02 23.15 13.21
N PRO A 292 5.30 23.15 12.83
CA PRO A 292 6.43 23.11 13.75
C PRO A 292 6.66 24.50 14.38
N VAL A 293 5.61 25.08 14.98
CA VAL A 293 5.62 26.40 15.60
C VAL A 293 5.61 26.25 17.12
N GLU A 294 6.74 26.48 17.75
CA GLU A 294 6.83 26.43 19.21
C GLU A 294 5.85 27.38 19.89
N LYS A 295 5.30 26.95 21.04
CA LYS A 295 4.31 27.72 21.83
C LYS A 295 2.97 28.00 21.14
N LEU A 296 2.71 27.41 19.97
CA LEU A 296 1.41 27.35 19.35
C LEU A 296 0.72 26.05 19.75
N GLY A 297 0.30 25.94 21.01
CA GLY A 297 -0.34 24.70 21.52
C GLY A 297 -1.81 24.59 21.11
N ASP A 298 -2.43 23.44 21.43
CA ASP A 298 -3.78 23.05 21.03
C ASP A 298 -4.83 24.13 21.27
N ARG A 299 -4.86 24.73 22.46
CA ARG A 299 -5.82 25.78 22.81
C ARG A 299 -5.65 27.05 21.98
N SER A 300 -4.40 27.38 21.60
CA SER A 300 -4.13 28.55 20.74
C SER A 300 -4.60 28.25 19.32
N ALA A 301 -4.33 27.06 18.80
CA ALA A 301 -4.79 26.62 17.48
C ALA A 301 -6.33 26.63 17.38
N GLU A 302 -7.03 26.10 18.38
CA GLU A 302 -8.49 26.10 18.45
C GLU A 302 -9.07 27.51 18.48
N ARG A 303 -8.50 28.42 19.28
CA ARG A 303 -8.98 29.79 19.36
C ARG A 303 -8.72 30.59 18.09
N LEU A 304 -7.54 30.41 17.48
CA LEU A 304 -7.22 31.02 16.21
C LEU A 304 -8.17 30.53 15.10
N ALA A 305 -8.37 29.23 15.04
CA ALA A 305 -9.29 28.61 14.08
C ALA A 305 -10.74 29.11 14.27
N GLY A 306 -11.22 29.16 15.51
CA GLY A 306 -12.56 29.70 15.83
C GLY A 306 -12.72 31.16 15.53
N THR A 307 -11.67 31.99 15.70
CA THR A 307 -11.72 33.43 15.45
C THR A 307 -11.65 33.75 13.96
N TYR A 308 -10.76 33.09 13.22
CA TYR A 308 -10.51 33.45 11.81
C TYR A 308 -11.27 32.56 10.81
N GLY A 309 -11.67 31.36 11.18
CA GLY A 309 -12.45 30.45 10.35
C GLY A 309 -11.73 29.91 9.11
N SER A 310 -10.73 30.59 8.58
CA SER A 310 -9.94 30.19 7.41
C SER A 310 -8.48 30.60 7.55
N LEU A 311 -7.58 29.87 6.87
CA LEU A 311 -6.16 30.20 6.84
C LEU A 311 -5.93 31.56 6.19
N ASP A 312 -6.65 31.90 5.15
CA ASP A 312 -6.54 33.20 4.45
C ASP A 312 -6.88 34.36 5.37
N ALA A 313 -7.94 34.27 6.18
CA ALA A 313 -8.27 35.26 7.18
C ALA A 313 -7.19 35.38 8.27
N LEU A 314 -6.64 34.26 8.70
CA LEU A 314 -5.54 34.24 9.68
C LEU A 314 -4.27 34.89 9.11
N LEU A 315 -3.91 34.61 7.86
CA LEU A 315 -2.73 35.18 7.20
C LEU A 315 -2.84 36.71 6.94
N ARG A 316 -4.04 37.23 6.87
CA ARG A 316 -4.26 38.70 6.78
C ARG A 316 -4.13 39.42 8.11
N ALA A 317 -4.18 38.69 9.21
CA ALA A 317 -3.98 39.28 10.55
C ALA A 317 -2.49 39.43 10.86
N ASN A 318 -2.21 40.07 11.97
CA ASN A 318 -0.85 40.32 12.47
C ASN A 318 -0.67 39.67 13.86
N PRO A 319 0.55 39.63 14.42
CA PRO A 319 0.81 39.03 15.73
C PRO A 319 -0.07 39.61 16.88
N SER A 320 -0.39 40.91 16.85
CA SER A 320 -1.29 41.50 17.84
C SER A 320 -2.72 40.98 17.71
N GLY A 321 -3.21 40.77 16.48
CA GLY A 321 -4.49 40.15 16.21
C GLY A 321 -4.53 38.68 16.70
N TRP A 322 -3.48 37.92 16.46
CA TRP A 322 -3.40 36.55 16.93
C TRP A 322 -3.35 36.45 18.45
N THR A 323 -2.62 37.34 19.11
CA THR A 323 -2.61 37.43 20.58
C THR A 323 -4.01 37.81 21.10
N GLY A 324 -4.69 38.76 20.46
CA GLY A 324 -6.07 39.12 20.77
C GLY A 324 -7.06 37.96 20.61
N ALA A 325 -6.82 37.06 19.64
CA ALA A 325 -7.59 35.83 19.41
C ALA A 325 -7.23 34.69 20.38
N GLY A 326 -6.21 34.88 21.23
CA GLY A 326 -5.88 33.96 22.33
C GLY A 326 -4.65 33.11 22.11
N ALA A 327 -3.81 33.44 21.13
CA ALA A 327 -2.44 32.91 21.09
C ALA A 327 -1.59 33.54 22.19
N SER A 328 -0.60 32.82 22.71
CA SER A 328 0.41 33.42 23.58
C SER A 328 1.27 34.43 22.79
N ALA A 329 1.83 35.44 23.44
CA ALA A 329 2.71 36.38 22.77
C ALA A 329 3.87 35.65 22.05
N ALA A 330 4.52 34.72 22.74
CA ALA A 330 5.60 33.91 22.16
C ALA A 330 5.12 33.02 20.99
N GLY A 331 3.90 32.45 21.08
CA GLY A 331 3.31 31.67 19.99
C GLY A 331 2.99 32.49 18.76
N ALA A 332 2.51 33.72 18.96
CA ALA A 332 2.23 34.66 17.88
C ALA A 332 3.52 35.17 17.19
N GLU A 333 4.58 35.43 17.96
CA GLU A 333 5.90 35.78 17.44
C GLU A 333 6.53 34.63 16.63
N ASN A 334 6.48 33.38 17.17
CA ASN A 334 6.99 32.21 16.48
C ASN A 334 6.20 31.89 15.20
N LEU A 335 4.87 32.08 15.23
CA LEU A 335 4.05 31.95 14.02
C LEU A 335 4.41 33.02 12.97
N ALA A 336 4.67 34.24 13.40
CA ALA A 336 5.12 35.31 12.51
C ALA A 336 6.49 34.99 11.89
N ALA A 337 7.43 34.48 12.68
CA ALA A 337 8.74 34.04 12.21
C ALA A 337 8.62 32.86 11.20
N TYR A 338 7.78 31.87 11.50
CA TYR A 338 7.49 30.77 10.59
C TYR A 338 6.91 31.25 9.26
N LEU A 339 5.95 32.16 9.30
CA LEU A 339 5.31 32.71 8.09
C LEU A 339 6.19 33.70 7.32
N ALA A 340 7.24 34.25 7.94
CA ALA A 340 8.24 35.06 7.27
C ALA A 340 9.23 34.26 6.43
N ASP A 341 9.37 32.97 6.69
CA ASP A 341 10.13 32.05 5.85
C ASP A 341 9.30 31.71 4.59
N PRO A 342 9.78 32.03 3.38
CA PRO A 342 9.05 31.79 2.15
C PRO A 342 8.80 30.29 1.88
N GLU A 343 9.72 29.41 2.25
CA GLU A 343 9.58 27.96 2.04
C GLU A 343 8.51 27.39 2.99
N ALA A 344 8.58 27.72 4.28
CA ALA A 344 7.59 27.31 5.27
C ALA A 344 6.19 27.81 4.92
N ARG A 345 6.09 29.05 4.45
CA ARG A 345 4.82 29.64 4.00
C ARG A 345 4.26 28.94 2.77
N ALA A 346 5.09 28.70 1.75
CA ALA A 346 4.66 27.97 0.55
C ALA A 346 4.21 26.54 0.88
N HIS A 347 4.91 25.88 1.81
CA HIS A 347 4.51 24.56 2.30
C HIS A 347 3.15 24.58 2.99
N LEU A 348 2.90 25.54 3.89
CA LEU A 348 1.60 25.71 4.54
C LEU A 348 0.48 25.98 3.53
N GLU A 349 0.70 26.83 2.54
CA GLU A 349 -0.27 27.13 1.48
C GLU A 349 -0.57 25.88 0.63
N ALA A 350 0.44 25.04 0.36
CA ALA A 350 0.26 23.76 -0.35
C ALA A 350 -0.54 22.74 0.49
N LEU A 351 -0.28 22.65 1.80
CA LEU A 351 -1.05 21.81 2.72
C LEU A 351 -2.51 22.26 2.78
N GLU A 352 -2.75 23.58 2.90
CA GLU A 352 -4.11 24.15 2.89
C GLU A 352 -4.82 23.84 1.58
N ALA A 353 -4.16 24.00 0.45
CA ALA A 353 -4.74 23.71 -0.86
C ALA A 353 -5.12 22.21 -0.97
N ALA A 354 -4.28 21.31 -0.47
CA ALA A 354 -4.59 19.87 -0.42
C ALA A 354 -5.78 19.57 0.51
N ARG A 355 -5.78 20.18 1.70
CA ARG A 355 -6.88 20.09 2.67
C ARG A 355 -8.21 20.56 2.07
N GLN A 356 -8.21 21.71 1.41
CA GLN A 356 -9.42 22.29 0.78
C GLN A 356 -9.94 21.39 -0.34
N ARG A 357 -9.06 20.78 -1.15
CA ARG A 357 -9.48 19.81 -2.18
C ARG A 357 -10.21 18.61 -1.57
N LEU A 358 -9.67 18.05 -0.47
CA LEU A 358 -10.31 16.94 0.24
C LEU A 358 -11.67 17.35 0.81
N LEU A 359 -11.75 18.50 1.49
CA LEU A 359 -12.98 18.98 2.11
C LEU A 359 -14.05 19.38 1.07
N ALA A 360 -13.65 19.89 -0.08
CA ALA A 360 -14.57 20.22 -1.17
C ALA A 360 -15.20 18.97 -1.80
N ALA A 361 -14.42 17.86 -1.84
CA ALA A 361 -14.92 16.59 -2.35
C ALA A 361 -15.69 15.77 -1.31
N ALA A 362 -15.44 16.00 -0.01
CA ALA A 362 -16.12 15.31 1.06
C ALA A 362 -17.57 15.83 1.20
N PRO A 363 -18.58 14.94 1.31
CA PRO A 363 -19.96 15.33 1.55
C PRO A 363 -20.09 16.23 2.79
N GLU A 364 -21.07 17.13 2.81
CA GLU A 364 -21.33 17.99 3.98
C GLU A 364 -21.83 17.20 5.18
N GLN A 365 -22.58 16.14 4.92
CA GLN A 365 -23.01 15.18 5.93
C GLN A 365 -22.61 13.80 5.45
N ALA A 366 -22.26 12.92 6.41
CA ALA A 366 -22.19 11.50 6.09
C ALA A 366 -23.54 11.13 5.46
N GLU A 367 -23.52 10.58 4.24
CA GLU A 367 -24.71 9.93 3.73
C GLU A 367 -25.11 8.91 4.80
N ALA A 368 -26.24 9.18 5.46
CA ALA A 368 -26.81 8.18 6.32
C ALA A 368 -27.03 6.98 5.41
N VAL A 369 -26.30 5.89 5.66
CA VAL A 369 -26.55 4.63 4.97
C VAL A 369 -27.96 4.24 5.43
N THR A 370 -28.96 4.77 4.70
CA THR A 370 -30.35 4.43 4.91
C THR A 370 -30.54 3.01 4.44
N GLY A 371 -30.66 2.12 5.37
CA GLY A 371 -30.84 0.70 5.10
C GLY A 371 -31.77 0.05 6.12
N PRO A 372 -32.18 -1.17 5.86
CA PRO A 372 -33.11 -1.90 6.74
C PRO A 372 -32.56 -2.10 8.17
N LEU A 373 -31.25 -1.87 8.38
CA LEU A 373 -30.61 -1.98 9.68
C LEU A 373 -30.14 -0.61 10.24
N GLU A 374 -30.65 0.50 9.71
CA GLU A 374 -30.31 1.83 10.18
C GLU A 374 -30.58 1.97 11.70
N GLY A 375 -29.57 2.48 12.41
CA GLY A 375 -29.63 2.66 13.87
C GLY A 375 -29.50 1.37 14.68
N ARG A 376 -29.43 0.19 14.05
CA ARG A 376 -29.25 -1.08 14.77
C ARG A 376 -27.77 -1.37 15.00
N THR A 377 -27.43 -1.71 16.25
CA THR A 377 -26.10 -2.23 16.61
C THR A 377 -26.13 -3.76 16.52
N VAL A 378 -25.22 -4.31 15.67
CA VAL A 378 -25.11 -5.75 15.40
C VAL A 378 -23.77 -6.27 15.92
N VAL A 379 -23.76 -7.46 16.51
CA VAL A 379 -22.54 -8.17 16.95
C VAL A 379 -22.46 -9.51 16.27
N LEU A 380 -21.30 -9.82 15.68
CA LEU A 380 -21.00 -11.11 15.06
C LEU A 380 -20.21 -11.99 16.05
N THR A 381 -20.58 -13.26 16.14
CA THR A 381 -19.92 -14.24 17.02
C THR A 381 -19.93 -15.64 16.40
N GLY A 382 -18.93 -16.46 16.71
CA GLY A 382 -18.75 -17.77 16.08
C GLY A 382 -18.12 -17.69 14.70
N SER A 383 -18.08 -18.82 13.99
CA SER A 383 -17.58 -18.95 12.64
C SER A 383 -18.74 -19.09 11.67
N LEU A 384 -18.74 -18.34 10.59
CA LEU A 384 -19.68 -18.48 9.49
C LEU A 384 -19.06 -19.42 8.45
N SER A 385 -19.87 -20.27 7.84
CA SER A 385 -19.43 -21.25 6.85
C SER A 385 -19.32 -20.67 5.44
N SER A 386 -20.14 -19.68 5.13
CA SER A 386 -20.30 -19.11 3.79
C SER A 386 -19.44 -17.87 3.55
N MET A 387 -19.03 -17.18 4.61
CA MET A 387 -18.22 -15.95 4.52
C MET A 387 -17.46 -15.70 5.83
N THR A 388 -16.46 -14.83 5.78
CA THR A 388 -15.77 -14.40 6.99
C THR A 388 -16.64 -13.43 7.82
N ARG A 389 -16.31 -13.30 9.12
CA ARG A 389 -17.01 -12.32 9.99
C ARG A 389 -16.83 -10.89 9.53
N ASP A 390 -15.69 -10.60 8.91
CA ASP A 390 -15.39 -9.25 8.41
C ASP A 390 -16.23 -8.96 7.16
N GLU A 391 -16.37 -9.91 6.23
CA GLU A 391 -17.27 -9.80 5.08
C GLU A 391 -18.73 -9.65 5.49
N ALA A 392 -19.18 -10.45 6.46
CA ALA A 392 -20.53 -10.30 7.02
C ALA A 392 -20.73 -8.94 7.67
N GLY A 393 -19.72 -8.44 8.39
CA GLY A 393 -19.72 -7.12 9.00
C GLY A 393 -19.84 -5.99 7.97
N GLU A 394 -19.06 -6.06 6.90
CA GLU A 394 -19.08 -5.10 5.79
C GLU A 394 -20.47 -5.07 5.10
N LYS A 395 -21.04 -6.24 4.82
CA LYS A 395 -22.39 -6.36 4.23
C LYS A 395 -23.48 -5.79 5.13
N LEU A 396 -23.41 -6.03 6.44
CA LEU A 396 -24.36 -5.47 7.41
C LEU A 396 -24.19 -3.95 7.55
N GLN A 397 -22.96 -3.44 7.52
CA GLN A 397 -22.70 -2.00 7.53
C GLN A 397 -23.23 -1.31 6.27
N ALA A 398 -23.10 -1.93 5.11
CA ALA A 398 -23.67 -1.44 3.85
C ALA A 398 -25.20 -1.36 3.90
N LEU A 399 -25.86 -2.12 4.79
CA LEU A 399 -27.29 -2.07 5.06
C LEU A 399 -27.67 -1.16 6.24
N GLY A 400 -26.73 -0.34 6.73
CA GLY A 400 -26.99 0.66 7.78
C GLY A 400 -26.71 0.20 9.21
N ALA A 401 -26.22 -1.03 9.43
CA ALA A 401 -25.93 -1.53 10.77
C ALA A 401 -24.64 -0.91 11.34
N LYS A 402 -24.63 -0.70 12.65
CA LYS A 402 -23.41 -0.44 13.41
C LYS A 402 -22.84 -1.76 13.94
N VAL A 403 -21.75 -2.26 13.37
CA VAL A 403 -21.11 -3.49 13.84
C VAL A 403 -20.25 -3.21 15.07
N ALA A 404 -20.44 -3.97 16.15
CA ALA A 404 -19.74 -3.83 17.42
C ALA A 404 -19.02 -5.12 17.83
N GLY A 405 -17.87 -4.98 18.48
CA GLY A 405 -17.06 -6.12 18.92
C GLY A 405 -17.56 -6.83 20.18
N SER A 406 -18.48 -6.24 20.94
CA SER A 406 -18.97 -6.78 22.21
C SER A 406 -20.49 -6.59 22.41
N VAL A 407 -21.10 -7.56 23.07
CA VAL A 407 -22.55 -7.52 23.41
C VAL A 407 -22.80 -6.66 24.63
N SER A 408 -23.74 -5.71 24.53
CA SER A 408 -24.16 -4.80 25.58
C SER A 408 -25.67 -4.55 25.50
N LYS A 409 -26.23 -3.82 26.47
CA LYS A 409 -27.66 -3.40 26.44
C LYS A 409 -28.02 -2.53 25.21
N LYS A 410 -27.02 -2.01 24.50
CA LYS A 410 -27.20 -1.23 23.25
C LYS A 410 -27.14 -2.10 22.00
N THR A 411 -26.92 -3.40 22.13
CA THR A 411 -26.90 -4.34 21.00
C THR A 411 -28.31 -4.70 20.63
N HIS A 412 -28.68 -4.61 19.37
CA HIS A 412 -30.02 -4.87 18.87
C HIS A 412 -30.14 -6.26 18.23
N LEU A 413 -29.03 -6.79 17.70
CA LEU A 413 -28.99 -8.06 17.01
C LEU A 413 -27.65 -8.74 17.23
N VAL A 414 -27.63 -10.04 17.41
CA VAL A 414 -26.44 -10.88 17.41
C VAL A 414 -26.54 -11.90 16.30
N VAL A 415 -25.55 -11.97 15.42
CA VAL A 415 -25.43 -13.04 14.43
C VAL A 415 -24.48 -14.09 14.98
N ALA A 416 -24.98 -15.30 15.14
CA ALA A 416 -24.28 -16.42 15.77
C ALA A 416 -24.00 -17.51 14.74
N GLY A 417 -22.72 -17.69 14.36
CA GLY A 417 -22.25 -18.84 13.59
C GLY A 417 -21.90 -20.04 14.48
N GLU A 418 -21.21 -21.02 13.92
CA GLU A 418 -20.77 -22.21 14.66
C GLU A 418 -19.82 -21.84 15.81
N ALA A 419 -19.94 -22.56 16.91
CA ALA A 419 -19.15 -22.36 18.12
C ALA A 419 -19.27 -20.93 18.71
N ALA A 420 -20.41 -20.29 18.60
CA ALA A 420 -20.69 -19.00 19.21
C ALA A 420 -20.63 -19.11 20.74
N GLY A 421 -19.56 -18.56 21.33
CA GLY A 421 -19.23 -18.70 22.76
C GLY A 421 -19.96 -17.72 23.69
N SER A 422 -19.25 -17.12 24.63
CA SER A 422 -19.79 -16.25 25.70
C SER A 422 -20.66 -15.07 25.20
N LYS A 423 -20.44 -14.58 24.00
CA LYS A 423 -21.26 -13.49 23.43
C LYS A 423 -22.70 -13.91 23.15
N LEU A 424 -22.92 -15.16 22.70
CA LEU A 424 -24.26 -15.71 22.50
C LEU A 424 -25.01 -15.88 23.84
N ALA A 425 -24.33 -16.44 24.85
CA ALA A 425 -24.89 -16.58 26.18
C ALA A 425 -25.35 -15.22 26.74
N LYS A 426 -24.48 -14.19 26.58
CA LYS A 426 -24.80 -12.83 27.02
C LYS A 426 -25.95 -12.19 26.22
N ALA A 427 -26.06 -12.48 24.94
CA ALA A 427 -27.20 -12.01 24.14
C ALA A 427 -28.52 -12.60 24.61
N THR A 428 -28.55 -13.90 24.92
CA THR A 428 -29.69 -14.62 25.45
C THR A 428 -30.09 -14.07 26.83
N GLU A 429 -29.11 -13.83 27.72
CA GLU A 429 -29.37 -13.24 29.03
C GLU A 429 -29.98 -11.84 28.94
N LEU A 430 -29.59 -11.04 27.95
CA LEU A 430 -30.09 -9.68 27.73
C LEU A 430 -31.36 -9.63 26.87
N GLY A 431 -31.89 -10.78 26.41
CA GLY A 431 -33.06 -10.85 25.54
C GLY A 431 -32.88 -10.21 24.16
N ILE A 432 -31.65 -10.21 23.66
CA ILE A 432 -31.34 -9.62 22.35
C ILE A 432 -31.69 -10.61 21.24
N GLU A 433 -32.25 -10.10 20.14
CA GLU A 433 -32.52 -10.87 18.92
C GLU A 433 -31.26 -11.57 18.42
N VAL A 434 -31.37 -12.86 18.11
CA VAL A 434 -30.25 -13.66 17.60
C VAL A 434 -30.63 -14.26 16.27
N TRP A 435 -29.79 -14.04 15.27
CA TRP A 435 -29.88 -14.71 13.98
C TRP A 435 -28.77 -15.77 13.85
N ASP A 436 -29.13 -16.87 13.20
CA ASP A 436 -28.15 -17.83 12.68
C ASP A 436 -27.61 -17.39 11.30
N GLU A 437 -26.71 -18.19 10.74
CA GLU A 437 -26.12 -17.90 9.43
C GLU A 437 -27.16 -17.95 8.29
N GLU A 438 -28.14 -18.85 8.37
CA GLU A 438 -29.19 -18.99 7.35
C GLU A 438 -30.05 -17.73 7.32
N GLN A 439 -30.45 -17.23 8.48
CA GLN A 439 -31.23 -15.99 8.62
C GLN A 439 -30.44 -14.77 8.12
N LEU A 440 -29.14 -14.71 8.41
CA LEU A 440 -28.27 -13.68 7.87
C LEU A 440 -28.24 -13.71 6.33
N LEU A 441 -28.01 -14.89 5.74
CA LEU A 441 -27.95 -15.06 4.29
C LEU A 441 -29.27 -14.71 3.62
N ALA A 442 -30.41 -15.16 4.20
CA ALA A 442 -31.73 -14.82 3.70
C ALA A 442 -31.99 -13.31 3.73
N PHE A 443 -31.56 -12.64 4.79
CA PHE A 443 -31.70 -11.19 4.93
C PHE A 443 -30.81 -10.45 3.92
N LEU A 444 -29.54 -10.85 3.75
CA LEU A 444 -28.64 -10.27 2.78
C LEU A 444 -29.13 -10.44 1.34
N ALA A 445 -29.66 -11.63 1.01
CA ALA A 445 -30.23 -11.91 -0.31
C ALA A 445 -31.48 -11.04 -0.59
N ALA A 446 -32.36 -10.86 0.39
CA ALA A 446 -33.57 -10.03 0.26
C ALA A 446 -33.25 -8.54 0.01
N HIS A 447 -32.06 -8.08 0.39
CA HIS A 447 -31.65 -6.66 0.30
C HIS A 447 -30.50 -6.42 -0.69
N GLY A 448 -30.23 -7.36 -1.60
CA GLY A 448 -29.28 -7.20 -2.69
C GLY A 448 -27.79 -7.24 -2.27
N ALA A 449 -27.50 -7.62 -1.03
CA ALA A 449 -26.15 -7.79 -0.49
C ALA A 449 -25.70 -9.28 -0.49
N GLY A 450 -26.47 -10.17 -1.11
CA GLY A 450 -26.15 -11.58 -1.32
C GLY A 450 -25.35 -11.77 -2.61
N ALA A 451 -24.16 -12.33 -2.49
CA ALA A 451 -23.15 -12.85 -3.39
C ALA A 451 -21.85 -12.06 -3.38
#